data_9696b3734fc3ab216762fab51ec4333d
#
_entry.id   9696b3734fc3ab216762fab51ec4333d
#
_cell.length_a   1.000
_cell.length_b   1.000
_cell.length_c   1.000
_cell.angle_alpha   90.00
_cell.angle_beta   90.00
_cell.angle_gamma   90.00
#
_symmetry.space_group_name_H-M   'P 1'
#
loop_
_entity.id
_entity.type
_entity.pdbx_description
1 polymer ?
#
loop_
_entity_poly.entity_id
_entity_poly.type
_entity_poly.pdbx_seq_one_letter_code
_entity_poly.pdbx_strand_id
1 'polypeptide(L)'
;MKVSRRAITVLFGILAVSFALGTILLFTPKGQQQTQGRALLWVNGKPIYELDLARMQQADPLFSLAPEGTLKPIIETHFIEQVILNEALAQDASRVKVSNAEVKAEIERIKKQFGLTDKKAYDRFLQQIGYTDSLLRKEIRRALQVQKRLEEIKNKVKLTEEEARFFFELHKANYAPEDKVLARQIVVDDKALAEKIYQELQNGADFVELAKKYSKVGADQGGALGAEPGSTEPGPVTRVVFPEAVATEVFKLKNGGITPVIEAGGRYYIVQVVKFLPGGDVKYEEVKEKVKKDALAVKQQGALEAYIEEVRKKAQVKFAEDFPYEYKNPVVARVNDAEIKLEDVSKIVFANPQVPDLIRQGLGELVVKFFYPTTTDQLITTELLYQEAKKTGLPFIGPKAQIASDVQLWKTKDVTVTDEEVRAYYEKNKDQFTLPATATIALARFEDEEKAKAYRQGLLQGKDPKQLAEELGGEFVEVPKVTPDQLPPLLLPVVFGDAPKADAPGGKVSDIVKVAEKDYEVVLVKQVTPAKVLPFEEVKDEAKKLALAEKRAEVAKKWIEELKQAAKIENRIEAVLAELAPKEENQNGGETAPENTEQPTN
;
A
#
# COMPACT_ATOMS: atom_id res chain seq x y z
N MET A 1 -2.19 8.28 -3.07
CA MET A 1 -2.28 6.88 -2.59
C MET A 1 -3.71 6.61 -2.15
N LYS A 2 -4.46 5.76 -2.87
CA LYS A 2 -5.78 5.30 -2.39
C LYS A 2 -5.55 4.30 -1.28
N VAL A 3 -5.60 4.75 -0.03
CA VAL A 3 -5.69 3.81 1.10
C VAL A 3 -6.98 3.03 0.92
N SER A 4 -6.87 1.74 0.65
CA SER A 4 -8.02 0.87 0.42
C SER A 4 -8.95 0.94 1.63
N ARG A 5 -10.23 1.30 1.40
CA ARG A 5 -11.31 1.29 2.43
C ARG A 5 -11.38 -0.03 3.20
N ARG A 6 -10.92 -1.13 2.62
CA ARG A 6 -10.79 -2.45 3.29
C ARG A 6 -9.71 -2.48 4.37
N ALA A 7 -8.61 -1.73 4.23
CA ALA A 7 -7.52 -1.73 5.21
C ALA A 7 -7.92 -1.06 6.54
N ILE A 8 -8.72 0.02 6.49
CA ILE A 8 -9.13 0.78 7.68
C ILE A 8 -10.26 0.05 8.44
N THR A 9 -11.23 -0.54 7.76
CA THR A 9 -12.29 -1.35 8.39
C THR A 9 -11.72 -2.65 8.98
N VAL A 10 -10.69 -3.19 8.35
CA VAL A 10 -9.92 -4.34 8.84
C VAL A 10 -9.11 -3.97 10.08
N LEU A 11 -8.51 -2.76 10.16
CA LEU A 11 -7.70 -2.35 11.30
C LEU A 11 -8.51 -2.27 12.61
N PHE A 12 -9.72 -1.75 12.58
CA PHE A 12 -10.57 -1.60 13.78
C PHE A 12 -11.45 -2.81 14.08
N GLY A 13 -11.89 -3.57 13.09
CA GLY A 13 -12.61 -4.85 13.29
C GLY A 13 -11.67 -5.99 13.69
N ILE A 14 -10.42 -5.93 13.27
CA ILE A 14 -9.36 -6.88 13.60
C ILE A 14 -8.79 -6.61 15.00
N LEU A 15 -8.68 -5.35 15.47
CA LEU A 15 -8.13 -5.05 16.79
C LEU A 15 -8.94 -5.67 17.95
N ALA A 16 -10.26 -5.71 17.89
CA ALA A 16 -11.06 -6.31 18.97
C ALA A 16 -11.23 -7.84 18.85
N VAL A 17 -11.26 -8.38 17.62
CA VAL A 17 -11.48 -9.82 17.38
C VAL A 17 -10.18 -10.55 17.02
N SER A 18 -9.22 -9.88 16.36
CA SER A 18 -7.92 -10.50 16.05
C SER A 18 -6.98 -10.52 17.23
N PHE A 19 -7.10 -9.61 18.18
CA PHE A 19 -6.32 -9.73 19.42
C PHE A 19 -6.83 -10.92 20.25
N ALA A 20 -8.13 -11.18 20.30
CA ALA A 20 -8.66 -12.39 20.92
C ALA A 20 -8.35 -13.67 20.11
N LEU A 21 -8.17 -13.58 18.80
CA LEU A 21 -7.92 -14.72 17.90
C LEU A 21 -6.47 -14.84 17.43
N GLY A 22 -5.73 -13.76 17.26
CA GLY A 22 -4.30 -13.78 16.95
C GLY A 22 -3.45 -14.29 18.11
N THR A 23 -3.87 -13.98 19.35
CA THR A 23 -3.30 -14.54 20.59
C THR A 23 -3.52 -16.05 20.74
N ILE A 24 -4.43 -16.62 19.98
CA ILE A 24 -4.82 -18.05 20.11
C ILE A 24 -3.90 -18.99 19.29
N LEU A 25 -3.08 -18.49 18.35
CA LEU A 25 -2.52 -19.35 17.31
C LEU A 25 -1.06 -19.76 17.41
N LEU A 26 -0.26 -19.29 18.39
CA LEU A 26 1.16 -19.61 18.43
C LEU A 26 1.62 -20.13 19.80
N PHE A 27 1.83 -21.44 19.83
CA PHE A 27 2.70 -22.23 20.72
C PHE A 27 2.47 -22.29 22.23
N THR A 28 2.35 -23.55 22.71
CA THR A 28 2.38 -23.93 24.13
C THR A 28 3.61 -24.74 24.49
N PRO A 29 4.10 -24.61 25.74
CA PRO A 29 4.73 -25.73 26.47
C PRO A 29 3.68 -26.56 27.23
N LYS A 30 3.95 -27.87 27.30
CA LYS A 30 3.10 -28.90 27.91
C LYS A 30 2.76 -28.65 29.38
N GLY A 31 1.49 -28.82 29.66
CA GLY A 31 0.86 -29.36 30.85
C GLY A 31 1.48 -29.07 32.23
N GLN A 32 0.89 -28.08 32.91
CA GLN A 32 0.70 -28.05 34.37
C GLN A 32 -0.46 -27.10 34.68
N GLN A 33 -1.31 -27.42 35.66
CA GLN A 33 -2.19 -26.46 36.31
C GLN A 33 -1.30 -25.38 36.94
N GLN A 34 -0.95 -24.35 36.15
CA GLN A 34 -0.14 -23.25 36.64
C GLN A 34 -1.04 -22.30 37.43
N THR A 35 -0.67 -22.03 38.67
CA THR A 35 -1.11 -20.86 39.43
C THR A 35 -0.89 -19.61 38.52
N GLN A 36 -1.77 -18.61 38.58
CA GLN A 36 -1.69 -17.39 37.78
C GLN A 36 -0.35 -16.63 37.88
N GLY A 37 0.54 -17.05 38.76
CA GLY A 37 1.76 -16.33 39.11
C GLY A 37 1.44 -15.10 39.93
N ARG A 38 2.41 -14.21 40.08
CA ARG A 38 2.26 -12.93 40.81
C ARG A 38 1.65 -11.87 39.88
N ALA A 39 1.02 -10.87 40.48
CA ALA A 39 0.54 -9.71 39.74
C ALA A 39 1.73 -8.81 39.39
N LEU A 40 1.88 -8.48 38.11
CA LEU A 40 2.99 -7.67 37.59
C LEU A 40 2.59 -6.21 37.28
N LEU A 41 1.33 -5.98 36.89
CA LEU A 41 0.81 -4.63 36.72
C LEU A 41 -0.68 -4.55 37.08
N TRP A 42 -1.15 -3.36 37.41
CA TRP A 42 -2.55 -3.08 37.70
C TRP A 42 -3.06 -1.96 36.78
N VAL A 43 -4.22 -2.18 36.16
CA VAL A 43 -4.94 -1.18 35.40
C VAL A 43 -6.25 -0.87 36.10
N ASN A 44 -6.45 0.36 36.55
CA ASN A 44 -7.58 0.81 37.37
C ASN A 44 -7.81 -0.11 38.59
N GLY A 45 -6.71 -0.53 39.25
CA GLY A 45 -6.73 -1.40 40.42
C GLY A 45 -6.94 -2.90 40.13
N LYS A 46 -7.24 -3.31 38.89
CA LYS A 46 -7.35 -4.73 38.51
C LYS A 46 -5.99 -5.30 38.15
N PRO A 47 -5.54 -6.41 38.79
CA PRO A 47 -4.25 -7.02 38.53
C PRO A 47 -4.22 -7.75 37.17
N ILE A 48 -3.08 -7.69 36.51
CA ILE A 48 -2.67 -8.51 35.38
C ILE A 48 -1.49 -9.37 35.84
N TYR A 49 -1.61 -10.66 35.65
CA TYR A 49 -0.69 -11.65 36.22
C TYR A 49 0.40 -12.03 35.22
N GLU A 50 1.53 -12.52 35.74
CA GLU A 50 2.67 -12.97 34.95
C GLU A 50 2.32 -13.92 33.82
N LEU A 51 1.45 -14.91 34.11
CA LEU A 51 1.02 -15.88 33.09
C LEU A 51 0.18 -15.23 31.98
N ASP A 52 -0.64 -14.23 32.32
CA ASP A 52 -1.42 -13.50 31.33
C ASP A 52 -0.51 -12.67 30.41
N LEU A 53 0.47 -11.97 30.98
CA LEU A 53 1.47 -11.22 30.19
C LEU A 53 2.32 -12.13 29.32
N ALA A 54 2.78 -13.28 29.84
CA ALA A 54 3.56 -14.24 29.06
C ALA A 54 2.78 -14.78 27.87
N ARG A 55 1.48 -15.07 28.04
CA ARG A 55 0.60 -15.48 26.93
C ARG A 55 0.43 -14.39 25.90
N MET A 56 0.19 -13.16 26.32
CA MET A 56 0.05 -12.00 25.43
C MET A 56 1.34 -11.75 24.65
N GLN A 57 2.50 -11.84 25.32
CA GLN A 57 3.81 -11.69 24.70
C GLN A 57 4.08 -12.76 23.64
N GLN A 58 3.79 -14.04 23.94
CA GLN A 58 3.97 -15.14 22.99
C GLN A 58 3.13 -14.95 21.72
N ALA A 59 2.01 -14.26 21.83
CA ALA A 59 1.12 -14.00 20.72
C ALA A 59 1.41 -12.70 19.99
N ASP A 60 2.27 -11.85 20.54
CA ASP A 60 2.64 -10.59 19.89
C ASP A 60 3.67 -10.86 18.79
N PRO A 61 3.35 -10.54 17.50
CA PRO A 61 4.24 -10.80 16.40
C PRO A 61 5.56 -10.01 16.47
N LEU A 62 5.59 -8.85 17.16
CA LEU A 62 6.80 -8.03 17.30
C LEU A 62 7.80 -8.68 18.26
N PHE A 63 7.34 -9.34 19.34
CA PHE A 63 8.22 -10.10 20.23
C PHE A 63 8.85 -11.30 19.55
N SER A 64 8.15 -11.92 18.60
CA SER A 64 8.69 -13.06 17.84
C SER A 64 9.91 -12.68 16.97
N LEU A 65 10.13 -11.38 16.75
CA LEU A 65 11.27 -10.84 15.99
C LEU A 65 12.57 -10.76 16.84
N ALA A 66 12.51 -11.11 18.13
CA ALA A 66 13.63 -11.02 19.06
C ALA A 66 14.35 -9.65 19.01
N PRO A 67 13.64 -8.55 19.31
CA PRO A 67 14.19 -7.21 19.16
C PRO A 67 15.39 -6.98 20.10
N GLU A 68 16.41 -6.33 19.56
CA GLU A 68 17.62 -5.95 20.30
C GLU A 68 17.86 -4.43 20.20
N GLY A 69 18.88 -3.95 20.93
CA GLY A 69 19.29 -2.55 20.85
C GLY A 69 18.20 -1.59 21.31
N THR A 70 18.14 -0.44 20.67
CA THR A 70 17.16 0.63 20.93
C THR A 70 15.71 0.17 20.70
N LEU A 71 15.52 -0.81 19.82
CA LEU A 71 14.18 -1.26 19.45
C LEU A 71 13.51 -2.10 20.55
N LYS A 72 14.30 -2.78 21.40
CA LYS A 72 13.77 -3.63 22.47
C LYS A 72 12.89 -2.84 23.46
N PRO A 73 13.36 -1.79 24.16
CA PRO A 73 12.50 -1.04 25.09
C PRO A 73 11.32 -0.36 24.41
N ILE A 74 11.43 -0.04 23.12
CA ILE A 74 10.32 0.52 22.33
C ILE A 74 9.23 -0.52 22.12
N ILE A 75 9.56 -1.74 21.71
CA ILE A 75 8.60 -2.83 21.51
C ILE A 75 7.98 -3.26 22.83
N GLU A 76 8.78 -3.34 23.89
CA GLU A 76 8.26 -3.64 25.23
C GLU A 76 7.26 -2.57 25.70
N THR A 77 7.58 -1.29 25.50
CA THR A 77 6.65 -0.19 25.79
C THR A 77 5.37 -0.29 24.98
N HIS A 78 5.47 -0.51 23.67
CA HIS A 78 4.32 -0.67 22.78
C HIS A 78 3.42 -1.83 23.25
N PHE A 79 4.00 -2.99 23.54
CA PHE A 79 3.28 -4.15 24.06
C PHE A 79 2.52 -3.82 25.36
N ILE A 80 3.19 -3.22 26.33
CA ILE A 80 2.57 -2.86 27.61
C ILE A 80 1.46 -1.84 27.42
N GLU A 81 1.62 -0.86 26.54
CA GLU A 81 0.56 0.08 26.18
C GLU A 81 -0.67 -0.62 25.56
N GLN A 82 -0.47 -1.62 24.72
CA GLN A 82 -1.56 -2.44 24.18
C GLN A 82 -2.27 -3.24 25.30
N VAL A 83 -1.51 -3.81 26.24
CA VAL A 83 -2.07 -4.52 27.40
C VAL A 83 -2.92 -3.58 28.26
N ILE A 84 -2.41 -2.39 28.56
CA ILE A 84 -3.12 -1.36 29.34
C ILE A 84 -4.41 -0.95 28.64
N LEU A 85 -4.34 -0.63 27.36
CA LEU A 85 -5.49 -0.19 26.58
C LEU A 85 -6.58 -1.29 26.49
N ASN A 86 -6.19 -2.53 26.20
CA ASN A 86 -7.11 -3.65 26.10
C ASN A 86 -7.82 -3.93 27.44
N GLU A 87 -7.11 -3.88 28.55
CA GLU A 87 -7.72 -4.05 29.87
C GLU A 87 -8.65 -2.89 30.21
N ALA A 88 -8.23 -1.63 29.95
CA ALA A 88 -9.05 -0.45 30.20
C ALA A 88 -10.36 -0.47 29.36
N LEU A 89 -10.29 -0.82 28.08
CA LEU A 89 -11.46 -0.98 27.21
C LEU A 89 -12.39 -2.09 27.70
N ALA A 90 -11.83 -3.24 28.12
CA ALA A 90 -12.61 -4.34 28.64
C ALA A 90 -13.32 -3.98 29.95
N GLN A 91 -12.70 -3.16 30.80
CA GLN A 91 -13.33 -2.66 32.04
C GLN A 91 -14.47 -1.67 31.73
N ASP A 92 -14.27 -0.71 30.82
CA ASP A 92 -15.32 0.22 30.41
C ASP A 92 -16.51 -0.54 29.78
N ALA A 93 -16.23 -1.55 28.99
CA ALA A 93 -17.24 -2.39 28.33
C ALA A 93 -17.90 -3.43 29.27
N SER A 94 -17.44 -3.62 30.49
CA SER A 94 -17.87 -4.70 31.39
C SER A 94 -19.38 -4.71 31.69
N ARG A 95 -20.04 -3.56 31.61
CA ARG A 95 -21.49 -3.41 31.82
C ARG A 95 -22.33 -3.80 30.62
N VAL A 96 -21.71 -3.99 29.45
CA VAL A 96 -22.40 -4.38 28.23
C VAL A 96 -22.86 -5.82 28.31
N LYS A 97 -24.13 -6.07 28.07
CA LYS A 97 -24.72 -7.41 28.17
C LYS A 97 -24.35 -8.26 26.95
N VAL A 98 -23.79 -9.44 27.22
CA VAL A 98 -23.50 -10.48 26.23
C VAL A 98 -24.13 -11.81 26.73
N SER A 99 -25.02 -12.39 25.95
CA SER A 99 -25.71 -13.63 26.25
C SER A 99 -24.80 -14.84 26.07
N ASN A 100 -25.15 -15.95 26.72
CA ASN A 100 -24.47 -17.24 26.51
C ASN A 100 -24.64 -17.76 25.08
N ALA A 101 -25.74 -17.42 24.41
CA ALA A 101 -25.99 -17.78 23.02
C ALA A 101 -24.98 -17.11 22.06
N GLU A 102 -24.69 -15.82 22.27
CA GLU A 102 -23.70 -15.09 21.47
C GLU A 102 -22.29 -15.65 21.67
N VAL A 103 -21.90 -15.95 22.92
CA VAL A 103 -20.61 -16.59 23.20
C VAL A 103 -20.53 -17.97 22.53
N LYS A 104 -21.60 -18.78 22.57
CA LYS A 104 -21.65 -20.07 21.90
C LYS A 104 -21.53 -19.93 20.38
N ALA A 105 -22.25 -18.98 19.79
CA ALA A 105 -22.19 -18.72 18.35
C ALA A 105 -20.77 -18.34 17.90
N GLU A 106 -20.08 -17.52 18.68
CA GLU A 106 -18.70 -17.11 18.37
C GLU A 106 -17.72 -18.29 18.48
N ILE A 107 -17.88 -19.19 19.47
CA ILE A 107 -17.10 -20.42 19.57
C ILE A 107 -17.32 -21.32 18.35
N GLU A 108 -18.57 -21.48 17.90
CA GLU A 108 -18.87 -22.31 16.72
C GLU A 108 -18.27 -21.65 15.44
N ARG A 109 -18.24 -20.31 15.35
CA ARG A 109 -17.56 -19.60 14.27
C ARG A 109 -16.06 -19.89 14.26
N ILE A 110 -15.41 -19.84 15.44
CA ILE A 110 -13.99 -20.17 15.61
C ILE A 110 -13.74 -21.62 15.21
N LYS A 111 -14.55 -22.57 15.72
CA LYS A 111 -14.42 -23.99 15.35
C LYS A 111 -14.49 -24.21 13.84
N LYS A 112 -15.45 -23.56 13.17
CA LYS A 112 -15.60 -23.65 11.71
C LYS A 112 -14.39 -23.05 10.97
N GLN A 113 -13.89 -21.92 11.43
CA GLN A 113 -12.74 -21.22 10.80
C GLN A 113 -11.45 -22.06 10.88
N PHE A 114 -11.24 -22.77 12.00
CA PHE A 114 -10.05 -23.60 12.23
C PHE A 114 -10.26 -25.09 11.96
N GLY A 115 -11.38 -25.47 11.34
CA GLY A 115 -11.66 -26.87 11.02
C GLY A 115 -11.76 -27.80 12.23
N LEU A 116 -12.17 -27.27 13.40
CA LEU A 116 -12.31 -28.03 14.65
C LEU A 116 -13.64 -28.78 14.64
N THR A 117 -13.73 -29.84 13.84
CA THR A 117 -14.98 -30.52 13.52
C THR A 117 -15.52 -31.41 14.63
N ASP A 118 -14.67 -31.86 15.55
CA ASP A 118 -15.04 -32.72 16.65
C ASP A 118 -14.51 -32.23 18.01
N LYS A 119 -15.01 -32.85 19.10
CA LYS A 119 -14.61 -32.49 20.44
C LYS A 119 -13.12 -32.71 20.71
N LYS A 120 -12.52 -33.78 20.17
CA LYS A 120 -11.10 -34.05 20.39
C LYS A 120 -10.21 -33.04 19.71
N ALA A 121 -10.58 -32.60 18.50
CA ALA A 121 -9.88 -31.51 17.80
C ALA A 121 -9.95 -30.19 18.58
N TYR A 122 -11.15 -29.86 19.11
CA TYR A 122 -11.33 -28.68 19.93
C TYR A 122 -10.56 -28.74 21.26
N ASP A 123 -10.61 -29.88 21.97
CA ASP A 123 -9.87 -30.04 23.23
C ASP A 123 -8.35 -29.97 23.01
N ARG A 124 -7.82 -30.56 21.91
CA ARG A 124 -6.41 -30.43 21.53
C ARG A 124 -6.05 -28.99 21.21
N PHE A 125 -6.90 -28.29 20.47
CA PHE A 125 -6.72 -26.88 20.19
C PHE A 125 -6.63 -26.06 21.47
N LEU A 126 -7.57 -26.25 22.42
CA LEU A 126 -7.52 -25.57 23.72
C LEU A 126 -6.23 -25.87 24.49
N GLN A 127 -5.79 -27.12 24.51
CA GLN A 127 -4.51 -27.50 25.12
C GLN A 127 -3.31 -26.82 24.45
N GLN A 128 -3.32 -26.77 23.12
CA GLN A 128 -2.26 -26.10 22.35
C GLN A 128 -2.13 -24.62 22.69
N ILE A 129 -3.23 -23.91 22.88
CA ILE A 129 -3.24 -22.48 23.21
C ILE A 129 -3.21 -22.20 24.72
N GLY A 130 -3.09 -23.25 25.58
CA GLY A 130 -3.04 -23.10 27.03
C GLY A 130 -4.33 -22.59 27.67
N TYR A 131 -5.49 -22.84 27.03
CA TYR A 131 -6.81 -22.41 27.52
C TYR A 131 -7.64 -23.58 28.02
N THR A 132 -8.54 -23.30 28.96
CA THR A 132 -9.72 -24.13 29.25
C THR A 132 -10.91 -23.56 28.47
N ASP A 133 -11.95 -24.41 28.25
CA ASP A 133 -13.19 -23.91 27.63
C ASP A 133 -13.83 -22.76 28.42
N SER A 134 -13.76 -22.82 29.75
CA SER A 134 -14.25 -21.75 30.64
C SER A 134 -13.49 -20.44 30.46
N LEU A 135 -12.15 -20.50 30.37
CA LEU A 135 -11.32 -19.31 30.14
C LEU A 135 -11.57 -18.73 28.75
N LEU A 136 -11.62 -19.56 27.70
CA LEU A 136 -11.93 -19.11 26.35
C LEU A 136 -13.31 -18.42 26.29
N ARG A 137 -14.34 -18.98 26.93
CA ARG A 137 -15.67 -18.36 27.01
C ARG A 137 -15.64 -17.00 27.71
N LYS A 138 -14.83 -16.87 28.74
CA LYS A 138 -14.65 -15.61 29.48
C LYS A 138 -14.01 -14.56 28.56
N GLU A 139 -12.94 -14.90 27.86
CA GLU A 139 -12.25 -13.97 26.97
C GLU A 139 -13.10 -13.59 25.76
N ILE A 140 -13.82 -14.55 25.15
CA ILE A 140 -14.79 -14.26 24.08
C ILE A 140 -15.87 -13.30 24.58
N ARG A 141 -16.40 -13.50 25.79
CA ARG A 141 -17.40 -12.58 26.34
C ARG A 141 -16.84 -11.17 26.50
N ARG A 142 -15.61 -11.03 27.00
CA ARG A 142 -14.95 -9.72 27.11
C ARG A 142 -14.77 -9.06 25.75
N ALA A 143 -14.32 -9.81 24.76
CA ALA A 143 -14.15 -9.31 23.40
C ALA A 143 -15.47 -8.83 22.79
N LEU A 144 -16.56 -9.62 22.95
CA LEU A 144 -17.90 -9.25 22.50
C LEU A 144 -18.45 -8.02 23.25
N GLN A 145 -18.14 -7.87 24.53
CA GLN A 145 -18.50 -6.66 25.30
C GLN A 145 -17.83 -5.42 24.71
N VAL A 146 -16.53 -5.48 24.45
CA VAL A 146 -15.81 -4.37 23.82
C VAL A 146 -16.36 -4.06 22.43
N GLN A 147 -16.56 -5.08 21.59
CA GLN A 147 -17.15 -4.91 20.27
C GLN A 147 -18.51 -4.20 20.33
N LYS A 148 -19.41 -4.65 21.18
CA LYS A 148 -20.73 -4.03 21.36
C LYS A 148 -20.61 -2.60 21.89
N ARG A 149 -19.65 -2.35 22.79
CA ARG A 149 -19.40 -1.01 23.30
C ARG A 149 -18.97 -0.06 22.17
N LEU A 150 -18.07 -0.49 21.30
CA LEU A 150 -17.64 0.29 20.13
C LEU A 150 -18.82 0.52 19.15
N GLU A 151 -19.68 -0.49 18.96
CA GLU A 151 -20.91 -0.33 18.17
C GLU A 151 -21.90 0.69 18.83
N GLU A 152 -22.04 0.68 20.14
CA GLU A 152 -22.84 1.70 20.85
C GLU A 152 -22.31 3.11 20.63
N ILE A 153 -20.98 3.30 20.64
CA ILE A 153 -20.33 4.60 20.35
C ILE A 153 -20.65 5.03 18.91
N LYS A 154 -20.46 4.15 17.93
CA LYS A 154 -20.81 4.43 16.53
C LYS A 154 -22.27 4.81 16.35
N ASN A 155 -23.18 4.04 16.95
CA ASN A 155 -24.62 4.22 16.78
C ASN A 155 -25.15 5.53 17.42
N LYS A 156 -24.41 6.11 18.37
CA LYS A 156 -24.73 7.41 18.96
C LYS A 156 -24.33 8.58 18.08
N VAL A 157 -23.44 8.37 17.11
CA VAL A 157 -22.98 9.43 16.21
C VAL A 157 -24.09 9.83 15.26
N LYS A 158 -24.40 11.12 15.25
CA LYS A 158 -25.35 11.72 14.32
C LYS A 158 -24.60 12.65 13.37
N LEU A 159 -24.94 12.60 12.11
CA LEU A 159 -24.43 13.49 11.08
C LEU A 159 -25.46 14.60 10.81
N THR A 160 -25.02 15.86 10.81
CA THR A 160 -25.87 16.98 10.40
C THR A 160 -25.84 17.16 8.88
N GLU A 161 -26.81 17.86 8.33
CA GLU A 161 -26.85 18.18 6.90
C GLU A 161 -25.68 19.12 6.52
N GLU A 162 -25.31 20.03 7.42
CA GLU A 162 -24.18 20.95 7.24
C GLU A 162 -22.85 20.19 7.12
N GLU A 163 -22.59 19.25 8.03
CA GLU A 163 -21.40 18.39 7.98
C GLU A 163 -21.34 17.56 6.68
N ALA A 164 -22.49 17.02 6.25
CA ALA A 164 -22.56 16.25 5.02
C ALA A 164 -22.27 17.10 3.77
N ARG A 165 -22.81 18.32 3.69
CA ARG A 165 -22.56 19.26 2.60
C ARG A 165 -21.11 19.72 2.59
N PHE A 166 -20.56 20.08 3.75
CA PHE A 166 -19.17 20.49 3.87
C PHE A 166 -18.22 19.36 3.47
N PHE A 167 -18.47 18.13 3.92
CA PHE A 167 -17.73 16.95 3.50
C PHE A 167 -17.80 16.73 1.98
N PHE A 168 -18.99 16.90 1.38
CA PHE A 168 -19.14 16.79 -0.06
C PHE A 168 -18.31 17.84 -0.81
N GLU A 169 -18.35 19.10 -0.40
CA GLU A 169 -17.59 20.18 -1.06
C GLU A 169 -16.08 19.89 -1.07
N LEU A 170 -15.55 19.38 0.03
CA LEU A 170 -14.14 19.00 0.10
C LEU A 170 -13.77 17.78 -0.75
N HIS A 171 -14.71 16.83 -0.85
CA HIS A 171 -14.48 15.54 -1.52
C HIS A 171 -15.26 15.37 -2.82
N LYS A 172 -15.75 16.47 -3.40
CA LYS A 172 -16.63 16.49 -4.57
C LYS A 172 -16.08 15.64 -5.73
N ALA A 173 -14.76 15.72 -5.98
CA ALA A 173 -14.10 14.93 -7.02
C ALA A 173 -14.27 13.40 -6.86
N ASN A 174 -14.49 12.90 -5.63
CA ASN A 174 -14.71 11.47 -5.39
C ASN A 174 -16.12 11.00 -5.76
N TYR A 175 -17.03 11.93 -6.00
CA TYR A 175 -18.43 11.67 -6.35
C TYR A 175 -18.75 12.04 -7.79
N ALA A 176 -17.87 12.78 -8.45
CA ALA A 176 -18.04 13.12 -9.85
C ALA A 176 -18.11 11.85 -10.71
N PRO A 177 -19.05 11.76 -11.66
CA PRO A 177 -19.11 10.64 -12.59
C PRO A 177 -17.82 10.58 -13.40
N GLU A 178 -17.27 9.38 -13.53
CA GLU A 178 -16.13 9.14 -14.43
C GLU A 178 -16.56 9.27 -15.90
N ASP A 179 -15.61 9.68 -16.74
CA ASP A 179 -15.77 9.58 -18.19
C ASP A 179 -16.14 8.14 -18.58
N LYS A 180 -17.11 7.98 -19.49
CA LYS A 180 -17.52 6.69 -20.03
C LYS A 180 -17.55 6.75 -21.55
N VAL A 181 -17.47 5.59 -22.18
CA VAL A 181 -17.66 5.45 -23.61
C VAL A 181 -18.70 4.38 -23.92
N LEU A 182 -19.47 4.58 -24.96
CA LEU A 182 -20.16 3.50 -25.66
C LEU A 182 -19.20 3.02 -26.74
N ALA A 183 -18.68 1.81 -26.63
CA ALA A 183 -17.60 1.35 -27.49
C ALA A 183 -17.78 -0.10 -27.92
N ARG A 184 -17.22 -0.44 -29.09
CA ARG A 184 -17.03 -1.79 -29.59
C ARG A 184 -15.57 -2.09 -29.72
N GLN A 185 -15.18 -3.35 -29.57
CA GLN A 185 -13.79 -3.78 -29.75
C GLN A 185 -13.65 -4.98 -30.68
N ILE A 186 -12.56 -5.03 -31.39
CA ILE A 186 -12.05 -6.22 -32.07
C ILE A 186 -10.74 -6.59 -31.43
N VAL A 187 -10.63 -7.82 -30.94
CA VAL A 187 -9.42 -8.33 -30.28
C VAL A 187 -8.94 -9.55 -31.04
N VAL A 188 -7.71 -9.54 -31.51
CA VAL A 188 -7.09 -10.64 -32.23
C VAL A 188 -5.68 -10.92 -31.70
N ASP A 189 -5.17 -12.13 -31.97
CA ASP A 189 -3.84 -12.55 -31.50
C ASP A 189 -2.74 -12.28 -32.56
N ASP A 190 -3.12 -11.97 -33.81
CA ASP A 190 -2.22 -11.76 -34.93
C ASP A 190 -2.18 -10.29 -35.37
N LYS A 191 -0.98 -9.71 -35.46
CA LYS A 191 -0.77 -8.30 -35.81
C LYS A 191 -1.17 -8.01 -37.25
N ALA A 192 -0.78 -8.86 -38.19
CA ALA A 192 -1.05 -8.64 -39.61
C ALA A 192 -2.57 -8.69 -39.89
N LEU A 193 -3.27 -9.59 -39.20
CA LEU A 193 -4.74 -9.64 -39.22
C LEU A 193 -5.36 -8.36 -38.65
N ALA A 194 -4.84 -7.85 -37.51
CA ALA A 194 -5.32 -6.60 -36.90
C ALA A 194 -5.14 -5.41 -37.86
N GLU A 195 -3.98 -5.29 -38.49
CA GLU A 195 -3.67 -4.24 -39.44
C GLU A 195 -4.58 -4.33 -40.69
N LYS A 196 -4.83 -5.54 -41.18
CA LYS A 196 -5.77 -5.78 -42.30
C LYS A 196 -7.18 -5.35 -41.91
N ILE A 197 -7.68 -5.74 -40.76
CA ILE A 197 -9.01 -5.33 -40.27
C ILE A 197 -9.08 -3.81 -40.12
N TYR A 198 -8.03 -3.17 -39.60
CA TYR A 198 -7.99 -1.72 -39.48
C TYR A 198 -8.08 -1.03 -40.86
N GLN A 199 -7.38 -1.53 -41.86
CA GLN A 199 -7.48 -1.02 -43.24
C GLN A 199 -8.88 -1.21 -43.84
N GLU A 200 -9.51 -2.37 -43.60
CA GLU A 200 -10.90 -2.61 -44.03
C GLU A 200 -11.86 -1.60 -43.37
N LEU A 201 -11.70 -1.31 -42.09
CA LEU A 201 -12.48 -0.31 -41.36
C LEU A 201 -12.24 1.11 -41.86
N GLN A 202 -11.02 1.49 -42.21
CA GLN A 202 -10.70 2.78 -42.80
C GLN A 202 -11.34 2.94 -44.20
N ASN A 203 -11.57 1.81 -44.92
CA ASN A 203 -12.26 1.78 -46.21
C ASN A 203 -13.79 1.66 -46.09
N GLY A 204 -14.34 1.78 -44.87
CA GLY A 204 -15.77 1.85 -44.61
C GLY A 204 -16.44 0.51 -44.35
N ALA A 205 -15.70 -0.56 -44.08
CA ALA A 205 -16.29 -1.84 -43.69
C ALA A 205 -17.05 -1.72 -42.34
N ASP A 206 -18.10 -2.54 -42.19
CA ASP A 206 -18.89 -2.54 -40.96
C ASP A 206 -18.14 -3.16 -39.78
N PHE A 207 -18.07 -2.42 -38.69
CA PHE A 207 -17.33 -2.83 -37.50
C PHE A 207 -17.92 -4.07 -36.82
N VAL A 208 -19.26 -4.14 -36.76
CA VAL A 208 -19.99 -5.25 -36.10
C VAL A 208 -19.76 -6.55 -36.89
N GLU A 209 -19.80 -6.52 -38.20
CA GLU A 209 -19.57 -7.70 -39.04
C GLU A 209 -18.11 -8.18 -38.96
N LEU A 210 -17.14 -7.26 -38.93
CA LEU A 210 -15.74 -7.62 -38.74
C LEU A 210 -15.47 -8.16 -37.31
N ALA A 211 -16.12 -7.59 -36.28
CA ALA A 211 -16.04 -8.08 -34.92
C ALA A 211 -16.60 -9.51 -34.81
N LYS A 212 -17.78 -9.78 -35.39
CA LYS A 212 -18.37 -11.13 -35.43
C LYS A 212 -17.46 -12.15 -36.13
N LYS A 213 -16.79 -11.71 -37.19
CA LYS A 213 -15.96 -12.59 -38.02
C LYS A 213 -14.60 -12.90 -37.41
N TYR A 214 -13.97 -11.92 -36.78
CA TYR A 214 -12.55 -12.01 -36.42
C TYR A 214 -12.25 -11.88 -34.93
N SER A 215 -13.12 -11.23 -34.12
CA SER A 215 -12.81 -10.95 -32.74
C SER A 215 -12.77 -12.23 -31.88
N LYS A 216 -11.77 -12.34 -31.03
CA LYS A 216 -11.65 -13.42 -30.03
C LYS A 216 -12.47 -13.13 -28.77
N VAL A 217 -12.96 -11.91 -28.62
CA VAL A 217 -13.72 -11.47 -27.43
C VAL A 217 -14.98 -10.75 -27.88
N GLY A 218 -16.15 -11.19 -27.39
CA GLY A 218 -17.43 -10.55 -27.65
C GLY A 218 -17.89 -10.58 -29.12
N ALA A 219 -17.43 -11.55 -29.91
CA ALA A 219 -17.81 -11.69 -31.32
C ALA A 219 -19.32 -11.83 -31.54
N ASP A 220 -19.99 -12.59 -30.68
CA ASP A 220 -21.44 -12.82 -30.68
C ASP A 220 -22.26 -11.53 -30.50
N GLN A 221 -21.68 -10.56 -29.76
CA GLN A 221 -22.26 -9.23 -29.55
C GLN A 221 -21.71 -8.17 -30.53
N GLY A 222 -21.04 -8.58 -31.62
CA GLY A 222 -20.43 -7.62 -32.57
C GLY A 222 -19.37 -6.72 -31.91
N GLY A 223 -18.68 -7.24 -30.91
CA GLY A 223 -17.65 -6.51 -30.15
C GLY A 223 -18.17 -5.48 -29.15
N ALA A 224 -19.50 -5.35 -28.95
CA ALA A 224 -20.10 -4.36 -28.07
C ALA A 224 -19.66 -4.57 -26.59
N LEU A 225 -19.14 -3.52 -25.97
CA LEU A 225 -18.77 -3.52 -24.55
C LEU A 225 -19.94 -3.08 -23.68
N GLY A 226 -20.10 -3.71 -22.50
CA GLY A 226 -21.19 -3.37 -21.59
C GLY A 226 -22.59 -3.61 -22.14
N ALA A 227 -22.73 -4.40 -23.20
CA ALA A 227 -24.00 -4.73 -23.81
C ALA A 227 -24.84 -5.66 -22.93
N GLU A 228 -26.14 -5.52 -22.98
CA GLU A 228 -27.10 -6.48 -22.41
C GLU A 228 -26.93 -7.85 -23.07
N PRO A 229 -27.19 -8.97 -22.40
CA PRO A 229 -27.13 -10.29 -23.01
C PRO A 229 -27.99 -10.40 -24.28
N GLY A 230 -27.39 -10.77 -25.40
CA GLY A 230 -28.04 -10.88 -26.69
C GLY A 230 -28.19 -9.57 -27.48
N SER A 231 -27.70 -8.45 -26.94
CA SER A 231 -27.69 -7.15 -27.65
C SER A 231 -26.35 -6.92 -28.31
N THR A 232 -26.37 -6.26 -29.48
CA THR A 232 -25.19 -5.71 -30.16
C THR A 232 -25.00 -4.22 -29.88
N GLU A 233 -25.87 -3.61 -29.07
CA GLU A 233 -25.73 -2.20 -28.69
C GLU A 233 -24.80 -2.06 -27.50
N PRO A 234 -23.73 -1.22 -27.56
CA PRO A 234 -22.80 -1.05 -26.47
C PRO A 234 -23.43 -0.27 -25.32
N GLY A 235 -23.20 -0.74 -24.10
CA GLY A 235 -23.49 -0.02 -22.86
C GLY A 235 -22.34 0.91 -22.42
N PRO A 236 -22.60 1.80 -21.44
CA PRO A 236 -21.57 2.71 -20.92
C PRO A 236 -20.50 1.95 -20.15
N VAL A 237 -19.23 2.07 -20.57
CA VAL A 237 -18.08 1.48 -19.88
C VAL A 237 -17.07 2.55 -19.50
N THR A 238 -16.38 2.33 -18.37
CA THR A 238 -15.33 3.19 -17.86
C THR A 238 -13.95 2.72 -18.30
N ARG A 239 -12.92 3.52 -18.04
CA ARG A 239 -11.53 3.26 -18.38
C ARG A 239 -11.01 1.88 -17.91
N VAL A 240 -11.48 1.39 -16.77
CA VAL A 240 -11.03 0.13 -16.15
C VAL A 240 -11.36 -1.13 -16.96
N VAL A 241 -12.27 -1.05 -17.93
CA VAL A 241 -12.63 -2.18 -18.81
C VAL A 241 -11.53 -2.50 -19.82
N PHE A 242 -10.67 -1.55 -20.10
CA PHE A 242 -9.60 -1.67 -21.09
C PHE A 242 -8.23 -1.87 -20.41
N PRO A 243 -7.28 -2.57 -21.07
CA PRO A 243 -5.87 -2.43 -20.75
C PRO A 243 -5.43 -0.96 -20.82
N GLU A 244 -4.50 -0.52 -19.98
CA GLU A 244 -4.15 0.91 -19.87
C GLU A 244 -3.75 1.57 -21.20
N ALA A 245 -2.95 0.87 -22.01
CA ALA A 245 -2.57 1.35 -23.35
C ALA A 245 -3.78 1.57 -24.27
N VAL A 246 -4.77 0.66 -24.22
CA VAL A 246 -6.00 0.74 -25.00
C VAL A 246 -6.89 1.87 -24.46
N ALA A 247 -7.05 1.96 -23.14
CA ALA A 247 -7.82 3.01 -22.48
C ALA A 247 -7.31 4.41 -22.86
N THR A 248 -5.99 4.58 -22.90
CA THR A 248 -5.37 5.86 -23.27
C THR A 248 -5.80 6.34 -24.66
N GLU A 249 -5.81 5.46 -25.65
CA GLU A 249 -6.23 5.82 -27.01
C GLU A 249 -7.76 5.97 -27.14
N VAL A 250 -8.52 5.10 -26.50
CA VAL A 250 -9.99 5.13 -26.51
C VAL A 250 -10.54 6.45 -25.95
N PHE A 251 -10.02 6.90 -24.80
CA PHE A 251 -10.53 8.11 -24.13
C PHE A 251 -10.00 9.43 -24.72
N LYS A 252 -9.08 9.38 -25.69
CA LYS A 252 -8.76 10.53 -26.56
C LYS A 252 -9.84 10.81 -27.60
N LEU A 253 -10.64 9.79 -27.99
CA LEU A 253 -11.65 9.88 -29.04
C LEU A 253 -12.98 10.48 -28.54
N LYS A 254 -12.93 11.70 -27.97
CA LYS A 254 -14.10 12.38 -27.39
C LYS A 254 -15.24 12.66 -28.38
N ASN A 255 -14.95 12.73 -29.67
CA ASN A 255 -15.95 12.96 -30.72
C ASN A 255 -16.37 11.67 -31.47
N GLY A 256 -15.98 10.50 -30.92
CA GLY A 256 -16.12 9.22 -31.60
C GLY A 256 -14.97 8.91 -32.56
N GLY A 257 -14.99 7.73 -33.19
CA GLY A 257 -13.95 7.28 -34.09
C GLY A 257 -13.42 5.89 -33.78
N ILE A 258 -12.38 5.49 -34.50
CA ILE A 258 -11.76 4.17 -34.39
C ILE A 258 -10.30 4.38 -34.00
N THR A 259 -9.82 3.66 -32.96
CA THR A 259 -8.41 3.68 -32.57
C THR A 259 -7.53 3.03 -33.64
N PRO A 260 -6.25 3.39 -33.74
CA PRO A 260 -5.30 2.54 -34.46
C PRO A 260 -5.21 1.16 -33.79
N VAL A 261 -4.48 0.24 -34.41
CA VAL A 261 -4.18 -1.07 -33.82
C VAL A 261 -3.30 -0.86 -32.58
N ILE A 262 -3.77 -1.33 -31.42
CA ILE A 262 -3.09 -1.18 -30.14
C ILE A 262 -2.72 -2.57 -29.62
N GLU A 263 -1.46 -2.76 -29.29
CA GLU A 263 -1.00 -3.99 -28.67
C GLU A 263 -1.05 -3.88 -27.13
N ALA A 264 -1.68 -4.86 -26.47
CA ALA A 264 -1.72 -4.96 -25.03
C ALA A 264 -1.85 -6.43 -24.58
N GLY A 265 -1.00 -6.86 -23.66
CA GLY A 265 -1.05 -8.21 -23.10
C GLY A 265 -0.91 -9.33 -24.14
N GLY A 266 -0.08 -9.13 -25.17
CA GLY A 266 0.12 -10.10 -26.25
C GLY A 266 -1.04 -10.22 -27.24
N ARG A 267 -1.97 -9.27 -27.22
CA ARG A 267 -3.12 -9.19 -28.15
C ARG A 267 -3.20 -7.82 -28.82
N TYR A 268 -3.92 -7.77 -29.94
CA TYR A 268 -4.11 -6.55 -30.71
C TYR A 268 -5.56 -6.12 -30.63
N TYR A 269 -5.76 -4.85 -30.29
CA TYR A 269 -7.05 -4.22 -30.05
C TYR A 269 -7.30 -3.16 -31.10
N ILE A 270 -8.53 -3.14 -31.64
CA ILE A 270 -9.09 -2.04 -32.41
C ILE A 270 -10.41 -1.69 -31.74
N VAL A 271 -10.58 -0.43 -31.33
CA VAL A 271 -11.78 0.01 -30.61
C VAL A 271 -12.49 1.11 -31.37
N GLN A 272 -13.78 0.92 -31.61
CA GLN A 272 -14.66 1.97 -32.08
C GLN A 272 -15.35 2.64 -30.91
N VAL A 273 -15.13 3.94 -30.73
CA VAL A 273 -15.91 4.78 -29.82
C VAL A 273 -17.13 5.27 -30.54
N VAL A 274 -18.29 4.74 -30.20
CA VAL A 274 -19.58 5.14 -30.75
C VAL A 274 -20.03 6.48 -30.17
N LYS A 275 -19.82 6.64 -28.88
CA LYS A 275 -20.15 7.87 -28.15
C LYS A 275 -19.28 8.04 -26.92
N PHE A 276 -18.73 9.21 -26.75
CA PHE A 276 -18.07 9.62 -25.51
C PHE A 276 -19.14 10.25 -24.58
N LEU A 277 -19.17 9.81 -23.35
CA LEU A 277 -20.02 10.31 -22.28
C LEU A 277 -19.10 10.98 -21.24
N PRO A 278 -18.94 12.30 -21.31
CA PRO A 278 -18.05 12.97 -20.37
C PRO A 278 -18.55 12.75 -18.95
N GLY A 279 -17.62 12.50 -18.05
CA GLY A 279 -17.82 12.73 -16.64
C GLY A 279 -18.23 14.18 -16.44
N GLY A 280 -18.85 14.48 -15.37
CA GLY A 280 -19.36 15.81 -15.20
C GLY A 280 -19.18 16.32 -13.79
N ASP A 281 -19.56 17.56 -13.61
CA ASP A 281 -19.77 18.10 -12.29
C ASP A 281 -20.95 17.36 -11.64
N VAL A 282 -20.86 17.13 -10.34
CA VAL A 282 -21.87 16.43 -9.56
C VAL A 282 -22.47 17.39 -8.54
N LYS A 283 -23.79 17.37 -8.42
CA LYS A 283 -24.51 18.14 -7.40
C LYS A 283 -24.72 17.27 -6.16
N TYR A 284 -24.67 17.90 -4.99
CA TYR A 284 -24.89 17.22 -3.72
C TYR A 284 -26.17 16.37 -3.71
N GLU A 285 -27.28 16.91 -4.21
CA GLU A 285 -28.58 16.23 -4.19
C GLU A 285 -28.60 14.92 -5.01
N GLU A 286 -27.74 14.80 -6.04
CA GLU A 286 -27.64 13.61 -6.89
C GLU A 286 -26.94 12.45 -6.16
N VAL A 287 -26.08 12.75 -5.21
CA VAL A 287 -25.24 11.78 -4.49
C VAL A 287 -25.43 11.81 -2.98
N LYS A 288 -26.42 12.55 -2.51
CA LYS A 288 -26.70 12.86 -1.10
C LYS A 288 -26.64 11.63 -0.19
N GLU A 289 -27.31 10.56 -0.55
CA GLU A 289 -27.35 9.35 0.30
C GLU A 289 -25.98 8.67 0.41
N LYS A 290 -25.22 8.65 -0.69
CA LYS A 290 -23.85 8.13 -0.69
C LYS A 290 -22.93 9.00 0.15
N VAL A 291 -23.00 10.32 -0.03
CA VAL A 291 -22.23 11.29 0.76
C VAL A 291 -22.52 11.15 2.24
N LYS A 292 -23.81 11.11 2.62
CA LYS A 292 -24.21 10.94 4.03
C LYS A 292 -23.67 9.63 4.63
N LYS A 293 -23.74 8.55 3.90
CA LYS A 293 -23.19 7.26 4.33
C LYS A 293 -21.69 7.33 4.55
N ASP A 294 -20.96 7.89 3.59
CA ASP A 294 -19.50 8.01 3.65
C ASP A 294 -19.06 8.98 4.77
N ALA A 295 -19.67 10.15 4.86
CA ALA A 295 -19.42 11.15 5.89
C ALA A 295 -19.74 10.61 7.30
N LEU A 296 -20.87 9.91 7.46
CA LEU A 296 -21.20 9.27 8.73
C LEU A 296 -20.16 8.25 9.14
N ALA A 297 -19.69 7.41 8.22
CA ALA A 297 -18.65 6.43 8.49
C ALA A 297 -17.34 7.08 8.93
N VAL A 298 -16.94 8.19 8.30
CA VAL A 298 -15.75 8.97 8.66
C VAL A 298 -15.93 9.60 10.06
N LYS A 299 -17.09 10.19 10.33
CA LYS A 299 -17.41 10.77 11.66
C LYS A 299 -17.42 9.72 12.76
N GLN A 300 -17.94 8.53 12.48
CA GLN A 300 -17.92 7.40 13.40
C GLN A 300 -16.49 6.94 13.74
N GLN A 301 -15.59 6.93 12.77
CA GLN A 301 -14.17 6.62 13.02
C GLN A 301 -13.53 7.65 13.95
N GLY A 302 -13.78 8.94 13.75
CA GLY A 302 -13.30 9.99 14.65
C GLY A 302 -13.84 9.86 16.07
N ALA A 303 -15.12 9.49 16.21
CA ALA A 303 -15.72 9.26 17.53
C ALA A 303 -15.11 8.05 18.25
N LEU A 304 -14.76 6.99 17.51
CA LEU A 304 -14.06 5.82 18.08
C LEU A 304 -12.64 6.17 18.51
N GLU A 305 -11.90 6.92 17.68
CA GLU A 305 -10.55 7.39 18.02
C GLU A 305 -10.58 8.22 19.31
N ALA A 306 -11.49 9.20 19.41
CA ALA A 306 -11.67 10.04 20.58
C ALA A 306 -12.04 9.21 21.83
N TYR A 307 -12.92 8.23 21.69
CA TYR A 307 -13.31 7.33 22.78
C TYR A 307 -12.12 6.48 23.28
N ILE A 308 -11.39 5.87 22.38
CA ILE A 308 -10.20 5.05 22.71
C ILE A 308 -9.15 5.89 23.45
N GLU A 309 -8.89 7.09 22.94
CA GLU A 309 -7.96 8.03 23.55
C GLU A 309 -8.43 8.48 24.95
N GLU A 310 -9.73 8.74 25.13
CA GLU A 310 -10.32 9.07 26.43
C GLU A 310 -10.16 7.93 27.43
N VAL A 311 -10.45 6.68 27.03
CA VAL A 311 -10.30 5.49 27.87
C VAL A 311 -8.83 5.31 28.26
N ARG A 312 -7.90 5.49 27.31
CA ARG A 312 -6.45 5.38 27.55
C ARG A 312 -5.94 6.44 28.55
N LYS A 313 -6.36 7.69 28.37
CA LYS A 313 -5.98 8.81 29.27
C LYS A 313 -6.50 8.64 30.70
N LYS A 314 -7.66 8.03 30.88
CA LYS A 314 -8.26 7.79 32.19
C LYS A 314 -7.67 6.57 32.91
N ALA A 315 -6.95 5.69 32.21
CA ALA A 315 -6.40 4.49 32.78
C ALA A 315 -5.31 4.81 33.82
N GLN A 316 -5.54 4.34 35.04
CA GLN A 316 -4.55 4.41 36.13
C GLN A 316 -3.73 3.13 36.11
N VAL A 317 -2.42 3.27 36.02
CA VAL A 317 -1.49 2.15 35.90
C VAL A 317 -0.52 2.12 37.09
N LYS A 318 -0.30 0.93 37.66
CA LYS A 318 0.70 0.67 38.66
C LYS A 318 1.49 -0.57 38.25
N PHE A 319 2.81 -0.53 38.39
CA PHE A 319 3.71 -1.66 38.13
C PHE A 319 4.20 -2.27 39.42
N ALA A 320 4.55 -3.56 39.41
CA ALA A 320 5.29 -4.22 40.48
C ALA A 320 6.72 -3.68 40.52
N GLU A 321 7.37 -3.75 41.70
CA GLU A 321 8.76 -3.29 41.88
C GLU A 321 9.74 -4.04 40.97
N ASP A 322 9.48 -5.31 40.74
CA ASP A 322 10.28 -6.21 39.92
C ASP A 322 9.63 -6.50 38.56
N PHE A 323 9.00 -5.48 37.97
CA PHE A 323 8.36 -5.59 36.64
C PHE A 323 9.42 -5.93 35.58
N PRO A 324 9.24 -7.01 34.80
CA PRO A 324 10.30 -7.57 33.95
C PRO A 324 10.53 -6.87 32.61
N TYR A 325 9.71 -5.87 32.27
CA TYR A 325 9.79 -5.15 31.00
C TYR A 325 10.31 -3.73 31.20
N GLU A 326 11.04 -3.23 30.21
CA GLU A 326 11.39 -1.82 30.13
C GLU A 326 10.21 -1.01 29.58
N TYR A 327 9.50 -0.32 30.48
CA TYR A 327 8.39 0.54 30.09
C TYR A 327 8.80 2.01 30.16
N LYS A 328 8.92 2.64 28.99
CA LYS A 328 9.28 4.07 28.84
C LYS A 328 8.44 4.68 27.73
N ASN A 329 7.43 5.48 28.09
CA ASN A 329 6.59 6.21 27.13
C ASN A 329 6.74 7.73 27.33
N PRO A 330 7.94 8.30 27.07
CA PRO A 330 8.20 9.73 27.24
C PRO A 330 7.49 10.56 26.18
N VAL A 331 7.35 11.86 26.45
CA VAL A 331 6.94 12.85 25.46
C VAL A 331 8.10 13.07 24.49
N VAL A 332 7.88 12.77 23.21
CA VAL A 332 8.88 12.93 22.14
C VAL A 332 8.72 14.24 21.39
N ALA A 333 7.53 14.83 21.43
CA ALA A 333 7.32 16.18 20.89
C ALA A 333 6.17 16.91 21.61
N ARG A 334 6.21 18.23 21.58
CA ARG A 334 5.11 19.12 21.98
C ARG A 334 4.78 20.06 20.85
N VAL A 335 3.48 20.30 20.65
CA VAL A 335 2.94 21.26 19.70
C VAL A 335 1.95 22.15 20.45
N ASN A 336 2.38 23.34 20.83
CA ASN A 336 1.68 24.18 21.78
C ASN A 336 1.43 23.40 23.10
N ASP A 337 0.17 23.18 23.49
CA ASP A 337 -0.19 22.42 24.70
C ASP A 337 -0.38 20.89 24.45
N ALA A 338 -0.28 20.44 23.22
CA ALA A 338 -0.46 19.03 22.87
C ALA A 338 0.85 18.25 23.00
N GLU A 339 0.79 17.10 23.64
CA GLU A 339 1.91 16.17 23.79
C GLU A 339 1.80 15.02 22.78
N ILE A 340 2.92 14.65 22.18
CA ILE A 340 3.10 13.45 21.35
C ILE A 340 4.05 12.54 22.12
N LYS A 341 3.61 11.34 22.46
CA LYS A 341 4.39 10.36 23.20
C LYS A 341 5.05 9.35 22.25
N LEU A 342 6.07 8.65 22.75
CA LEU A 342 6.77 7.61 21.99
C LEU A 342 5.80 6.55 21.43
N GLU A 343 4.80 6.15 22.20
CA GLU A 343 3.78 5.20 21.75
C GLU A 343 2.95 5.72 20.58
N ASP A 344 2.66 7.02 20.50
CA ASP A 344 1.92 7.59 19.37
C ASP A 344 2.68 7.46 18.06
N VAL A 345 4.03 7.55 18.13
CA VAL A 345 4.92 7.28 17.00
C VAL A 345 4.98 5.78 16.71
N SER A 346 5.18 4.95 17.75
CA SER A 346 5.31 3.51 17.64
C SER A 346 4.10 2.84 16.98
N LYS A 347 2.88 3.26 17.31
CA LYS A 347 1.63 2.78 16.68
C LYS A 347 1.66 2.93 15.16
N ILE A 348 2.17 4.04 14.64
CA ILE A 348 2.22 4.31 13.20
C ILE A 348 3.37 3.54 12.55
N VAL A 349 4.54 3.53 13.20
CA VAL A 349 5.72 2.81 12.70
C VAL A 349 5.42 1.32 12.59
N PHE A 350 4.86 0.69 13.62
CA PHE A 350 4.55 -0.74 13.61
C PHE A 350 3.32 -1.11 12.77
N ALA A 351 2.45 -0.16 12.45
CA ALA A 351 1.37 -0.35 11.47
C ALA A 351 1.87 -0.40 10.02
N ASN A 352 3.11 0.00 9.74
CA ASN A 352 3.72 -0.13 8.42
C ASN A 352 4.09 -1.60 8.15
N PRO A 353 3.52 -2.25 7.11
CA PRO A 353 3.74 -3.67 6.83
C PRO A 353 5.19 -4.03 6.48
N GLN A 354 6.03 -3.06 6.12
CA GLN A 354 7.45 -3.29 5.81
C GLN A 354 8.32 -3.40 7.08
N VAL A 355 7.88 -2.81 8.19
CA VAL A 355 8.69 -2.74 9.42
C VAL A 355 9.01 -4.12 10.01
N PRO A 356 8.05 -5.06 10.15
CA PRO A 356 8.38 -6.41 10.63
C PRO A 356 9.40 -7.13 9.75
N ASP A 357 9.37 -6.94 8.43
CA ASP A 357 10.33 -7.54 7.50
C ASP A 357 11.73 -6.93 7.66
N LEU A 358 11.82 -5.61 7.82
CA LEU A 358 13.09 -4.93 8.08
C LEU A 358 13.73 -5.41 9.41
N ILE A 359 12.94 -5.53 10.48
CA ILE A 359 13.41 -6.03 11.76
C ILE A 359 13.93 -7.48 11.62
N ARG A 360 13.20 -8.34 10.90
CA ARG A 360 13.59 -9.74 10.67
C ARG A 360 14.89 -9.87 9.89
N GLN A 361 15.20 -8.90 9.03
CA GLN A 361 16.47 -8.80 8.29
C GLN A 361 17.61 -8.20 9.11
N GLY A 362 17.43 -7.91 10.41
CA GLY A 362 18.43 -7.28 11.26
C GLY A 362 18.58 -5.76 11.04
N LEU A 363 17.64 -5.12 10.34
CA LEU A 363 17.66 -3.69 10.01
C LEU A 363 16.86 -2.85 11.03
N GLY A 364 16.68 -3.35 12.25
CA GLY A 364 15.91 -2.67 13.32
C GLY A 364 16.42 -1.27 13.64
N GLU A 365 17.72 -1.06 13.68
CA GLU A 365 18.31 0.27 13.92
C GLU A 365 18.02 1.26 12.78
N LEU A 366 17.85 0.80 11.55
CA LEU A 366 17.39 1.66 10.44
C LEU A 366 15.93 2.09 10.65
N VAL A 367 15.09 1.20 11.18
CA VAL A 367 13.70 1.55 11.54
C VAL A 367 13.71 2.68 12.56
N VAL A 368 14.51 2.56 13.63
CA VAL A 368 14.65 3.59 14.67
C VAL A 368 15.15 4.90 14.07
N LYS A 369 16.22 4.85 13.29
CA LYS A 369 16.91 6.03 12.76
C LYS A 369 16.09 6.82 11.74
N PHE A 370 15.32 6.16 10.89
CA PHE A 370 14.62 6.82 9.77
C PHE A 370 13.12 6.94 9.98
N PHE A 371 12.45 5.91 10.51
CA PHE A 371 10.99 5.93 10.62
C PHE A 371 10.52 6.78 11.81
N TYR A 372 11.21 6.73 12.95
CA TYR A 372 10.78 7.46 14.14
C TYR A 372 10.85 8.98 13.97
N PRO A 373 11.97 9.58 13.50
CA PRO A 373 12.01 11.03 13.25
C PRO A 373 10.99 11.47 12.21
N THR A 374 10.92 10.77 11.08
CA THR A 374 9.97 11.08 10.00
C THR A 374 8.52 11.02 10.47
N THR A 375 8.15 9.98 11.23
CA THR A 375 6.79 9.82 11.75
C THR A 375 6.48 10.88 12.81
N THR A 376 7.46 11.25 13.64
CA THR A 376 7.29 12.34 14.62
C THR A 376 7.00 13.67 13.93
N ASP A 377 7.73 14.01 12.87
CA ASP A 377 7.49 15.23 12.09
C ASP A 377 6.12 15.23 11.40
N GLN A 378 5.67 14.06 10.94
CA GLN A 378 4.31 13.89 10.40
C GLN A 378 3.24 14.12 11.48
N LEU A 379 3.44 13.59 12.69
CA LEU A 379 2.53 13.80 13.82
C LEU A 379 2.49 15.27 14.27
N ILE A 380 3.65 15.94 14.35
CA ILE A 380 3.73 17.38 14.61
C ILE A 380 2.90 18.17 13.58
N THR A 381 3.10 17.87 12.31
CA THR A 381 2.35 18.52 11.23
C THR A 381 0.86 18.22 11.31
N THR A 382 0.48 16.98 11.58
CA THR A 382 -0.93 16.58 11.78
C THR A 382 -1.57 17.32 12.93
N GLU A 383 -0.87 17.46 14.05
CA GLU A 383 -1.37 18.20 15.23
C GLU A 383 -1.57 19.67 14.92
N LEU A 384 -0.62 20.32 14.24
CA LEU A 384 -0.73 21.72 13.81
C LEU A 384 -1.96 21.95 12.93
N LEU A 385 -2.12 21.11 11.91
CA LEU A 385 -3.26 21.21 10.99
C LEU A 385 -4.59 20.93 11.69
N TYR A 386 -4.62 19.99 12.63
CA TYR A 386 -5.80 19.73 13.44
C TYR A 386 -6.17 20.90 14.35
N GLN A 387 -5.18 21.54 14.99
CA GLN A 387 -5.40 22.74 15.78
C GLN A 387 -5.91 23.89 14.91
N GLU A 388 -5.37 24.04 13.72
CA GLU A 388 -5.82 25.04 12.76
C GLU A 388 -7.24 24.77 12.28
N ALA A 389 -7.59 23.52 11.97
CA ALA A 389 -8.97 23.15 11.63
C ALA A 389 -9.97 23.57 12.72
N LYS A 390 -9.63 23.40 14.00
CA LYS A 390 -10.47 23.84 15.13
C LYS A 390 -10.63 25.34 15.20
N LYS A 391 -9.60 26.13 14.87
CA LYS A 391 -9.68 27.59 14.88
C LYS A 391 -10.62 28.13 13.81
N THR A 392 -10.81 27.41 12.70
CA THR A 392 -11.71 27.85 11.62
C THR A 392 -13.18 27.84 12.02
N GLY A 393 -13.58 27.04 12.99
CA GLY A 393 -14.98 26.80 13.35
C GLY A 393 -15.78 26.02 12.30
N LEU A 394 -15.15 25.53 11.23
CA LEU A 394 -15.81 24.76 10.17
C LEU A 394 -16.08 23.32 10.61
N PRO A 395 -17.13 22.67 10.08
CA PRO A 395 -17.59 21.36 10.53
C PRO A 395 -16.78 20.19 9.94
N PHE A 396 -15.44 20.21 10.14
CA PHE A 396 -14.60 19.06 9.83
C PHE A 396 -14.97 17.85 10.68
N ILE A 397 -14.99 16.67 10.07
CA ILE A 397 -15.38 15.42 10.71
C ILE A 397 -14.32 14.33 10.50
N GLY A 398 -14.22 13.40 11.43
CA GLY A 398 -13.39 12.22 11.30
C GLY A 398 -12.24 12.13 12.31
N PRO A 399 -11.32 11.17 12.11
CA PRO A 399 -10.07 11.06 12.85
C PRO A 399 -9.19 12.30 12.71
N LYS A 400 -8.29 12.53 13.68
CA LYS A 400 -7.37 13.68 13.67
C LYS A 400 -6.60 13.80 12.35
N ALA A 401 -6.06 12.71 11.83
CA ALA A 401 -5.33 12.69 10.56
C ALA A 401 -6.22 13.06 9.35
N GLN A 402 -7.50 12.64 9.35
CA GLN A 402 -8.45 13.03 8.30
C GLN A 402 -8.76 14.51 8.36
N ILE A 403 -9.04 15.03 9.55
CA ILE A 403 -9.30 16.46 9.75
C ILE A 403 -8.10 17.31 9.31
N ALA A 404 -6.88 16.87 9.63
CA ALA A 404 -5.65 17.53 9.18
C ALA A 404 -5.51 17.53 7.65
N SER A 405 -5.84 16.44 6.99
CA SER A 405 -5.90 16.35 5.53
C SER A 405 -6.98 17.25 4.94
N ASP A 406 -8.15 17.25 5.54
CA ASP A 406 -9.30 18.01 5.04
C ASP A 406 -9.12 19.51 5.16
N VAL A 407 -8.50 20.01 6.26
CA VAL A 407 -8.18 21.43 6.38
C VAL A 407 -7.13 21.88 5.35
N GLN A 408 -6.21 21.01 4.97
CA GLN A 408 -5.25 21.26 3.88
C GLN A 408 -5.97 21.34 2.52
N LEU A 409 -6.89 20.42 2.24
CA LEU A 409 -7.75 20.48 1.05
C LEU A 409 -8.57 21.77 1.02
N TRP A 410 -9.20 22.13 2.15
CA TRP A 410 -9.96 23.36 2.27
C TRP A 410 -9.10 24.61 2.00
N LYS A 411 -7.89 24.67 2.55
CA LYS A 411 -6.95 25.78 2.36
C LYS A 411 -6.55 25.96 0.90
N THR A 412 -6.47 24.86 0.15
CA THR A 412 -5.99 24.86 -1.23
C THR A 412 -7.11 24.73 -2.28
N LYS A 413 -8.38 24.69 -1.88
CA LYS A 413 -9.51 24.45 -2.78
C LYS A 413 -9.64 25.48 -3.92
N ASP A 414 -9.34 26.75 -3.61
CA ASP A 414 -9.48 27.88 -4.53
C ASP A 414 -8.20 28.13 -5.36
N VAL A 415 -7.16 27.32 -5.20
CA VAL A 415 -5.94 27.41 -6.01
C VAL A 415 -6.26 26.99 -7.44
N THR A 416 -5.89 27.83 -8.40
CA THR A 416 -6.05 27.60 -9.84
C THR A 416 -4.72 27.76 -10.56
N VAL A 417 -4.64 27.25 -11.78
CA VAL A 417 -3.50 27.42 -12.68
C VAL A 417 -3.92 28.13 -13.95
N THR A 418 -3.07 29.03 -14.47
CA THR A 418 -3.26 29.68 -15.76
C THR A 418 -2.74 28.77 -16.90
N ASP A 419 -3.12 29.07 -18.13
CA ASP A 419 -2.61 28.31 -19.30
C ASP A 419 -1.08 28.44 -19.46
N GLU A 420 -0.50 29.60 -19.06
CA GLU A 420 0.93 29.82 -19.05
C GLU A 420 1.63 28.92 -18.01
N GLU A 421 1.07 28.80 -16.80
CA GLU A 421 1.60 27.91 -15.76
C GLU A 421 1.51 26.44 -16.19
N VAL A 422 0.43 26.05 -16.84
CA VAL A 422 0.27 24.68 -17.38
C VAL A 422 1.30 24.38 -18.45
N ARG A 423 1.55 25.33 -19.35
CA ARG A 423 2.58 25.19 -20.39
C ARG A 423 3.99 25.14 -19.78
N ALA A 424 4.27 25.98 -18.80
CA ALA A 424 5.56 25.97 -18.09
C ALA A 424 5.77 24.63 -17.36
N TYR A 425 4.73 24.07 -16.74
CA TYR A 425 4.79 22.74 -16.13
C TYR A 425 5.14 21.67 -17.16
N TYR A 426 4.45 21.64 -18.29
CA TYR A 426 4.73 20.71 -19.38
C TYR A 426 6.17 20.82 -19.89
N GLU A 427 6.66 22.04 -20.14
CA GLU A 427 8.03 22.26 -20.62
C GLU A 427 9.09 21.77 -19.61
N LYS A 428 8.85 21.98 -18.31
CA LYS A 428 9.73 21.54 -17.21
C LYS A 428 9.72 20.01 -17.02
N ASN A 429 8.58 19.36 -17.32
CA ASN A 429 8.35 17.95 -17.00
C ASN A 429 8.10 17.10 -18.26
N LYS A 430 8.76 17.41 -19.39
CA LYS A 430 8.57 16.69 -20.68
C LYS A 430 8.74 15.19 -20.56
N ASP A 431 9.59 14.73 -19.65
CA ASP A 431 9.82 13.29 -19.44
C ASP A 431 8.54 12.56 -19.00
N GLN A 432 7.67 13.23 -18.21
CA GLN A 432 6.38 12.67 -17.79
C GLN A 432 5.38 12.53 -18.94
N PHE A 433 5.59 13.28 -20.04
CA PHE A 433 4.76 13.29 -21.25
C PHE A 433 5.47 12.63 -22.42
N THR A 434 6.48 11.81 -22.15
CA THR A 434 7.26 11.11 -23.16
C THR A 434 6.88 9.64 -23.19
N LEU A 435 6.42 9.17 -24.34
CA LEU A 435 6.32 7.74 -24.60
C LEU A 435 7.72 7.15 -24.66
N PRO A 436 8.04 6.12 -23.89
CA PRO A 436 9.38 5.53 -23.89
C PRO A 436 9.73 4.95 -25.26
N ALA A 437 11.02 4.89 -25.53
CA ALA A 437 11.48 4.12 -26.68
C ALA A 437 11.11 2.65 -26.50
N THR A 438 10.78 1.97 -27.61
CA THR A 438 10.51 0.54 -27.60
C THR A 438 11.32 -0.16 -28.67
N ALA A 439 11.68 -1.41 -28.42
CA ALA A 439 12.36 -2.25 -29.42
C ALA A 439 11.70 -3.62 -29.52
N THR A 440 11.65 -4.18 -30.72
CA THR A 440 11.35 -5.59 -30.93
C THR A 440 12.67 -6.31 -31.10
N ILE A 441 12.95 -7.26 -30.21
CA ILE A 441 14.20 -7.99 -30.20
C ILE A 441 13.97 -9.51 -30.22
N ALA A 442 14.92 -10.25 -30.79
CA ALA A 442 15.07 -11.66 -30.58
C ALA A 442 16.44 -11.88 -29.90
N LEU A 443 16.43 -12.56 -28.77
CA LEU A 443 17.60 -12.79 -27.93
C LEU A 443 17.83 -14.31 -27.85
N ALA A 444 19.09 -14.74 -28.04
CA ALA A 444 19.51 -16.10 -27.75
C ALA A 444 20.67 -16.11 -26.77
N ARG A 445 20.59 -17.00 -25.79
CA ARG A 445 21.56 -17.21 -24.72
C ARG A 445 22.25 -18.56 -24.88
N PHE A 446 23.58 -18.57 -24.69
CA PHE A 446 24.42 -19.76 -24.81
C PHE A 446 25.40 -19.85 -23.63
N GLU A 447 25.69 -21.09 -23.18
CA GLU A 447 26.74 -21.33 -22.19
C GLU A 447 28.15 -21.34 -22.82
N ASP A 448 28.25 -21.41 -24.15
CA ASP A 448 29.48 -21.55 -24.92
C ASP A 448 29.63 -20.38 -25.91
N GLU A 449 30.77 -19.69 -25.87
CA GLU A 449 31.07 -18.55 -26.73
C GLU A 449 31.12 -18.94 -28.21
N GLU A 450 31.63 -20.12 -28.57
CA GLU A 450 31.72 -20.57 -29.96
C GLU A 450 30.32 -20.81 -30.55
N LYS A 451 29.37 -21.29 -29.74
CA LYS A 451 27.97 -21.41 -30.14
C LYS A 451 27.33 -20.06 -30.35
N ALA A 452 27.62 -19.10 -29.47
CA ALA A 452 27.14 -17.72 -29.64
C ALA A 452 27.71 -17.06 -30.92
N LYS A 453 28.98 -17.33 -31.24
CA LYS A 453 29.62 -16.92 -32.52
C LYS A 453 28.95 -17.56 -33.74
N ALA A 454 28.68 -18.88 -33.68
CA ALA A 454 27.98 -19.58 -34.73
C ALA A 454 26.56 -19.07 -34.94
N TYR A 455 25.84 -18.77 -33.85
CA TYR A 455 24.53 -18.17 -33.89
C TYR A 455 24.56 -16.79 -34.55
N ARG A 456 25.47 -15.92 -34.12
CA ARG A 456 25.63 -14.59 -34.72
C ARG A 456 25.94 -14.68 -36.22
N GLN A 457 26.83 -15.56 -36.63
CA GLN A 457 27.14 -15.77 -38.05
C GLN A 457 25.95 -16.26 -38.86
N GLY A 458 25.14 -17.19 -38.29
CA GLY A 458 23.94 -17.67 -38.96
C GLY A 458 22.88 -16.58 -39.14
N LEU A 459 22.71 -15.70 -38.16
CA LEU A 459 21.82 -14.51 -38.29
C LEU A 459 22.29 -13.58 -39.40
N LEU A 460 23.59 -13.32 -39.52
CA LEU A 460 24.14 -12.50 -40.60
C LEU A 460 23.92 -13.13 -41.99
N GLN A 461 23.77 -14.46 -42.06
CA GLN A 461 23.44 -15.19 -43.29
C GLN A 461 21.92 -15.32 -43.55
N GLY A 462 21.08 -14.77 -42.65
CA GLY A 462 19.62 -14.76 -42.79
C GLY A 462 18.93 -16.04 -42.36
N LYS A 463 19.58 -16.87 -41.54
CA LYS A 463 18.93 -18.07 -40.96
C LYS A 463 17.85 -17.63 -39.96
N ASP A 464 16.81 -18.46 -39.80
CA ASP A 464 15.75 -18.21 -38.83
C ASP A 464 16.30 -18.20 -37.40
N PRO A 465 16.07 -17.13 -36.63
CA PRO A 465 16.66 -16.96 -35.31
C PRO A 465 16.29 -18.05 -34.31
N LYS A 466 15.01 -18.48 -34.32
CA LYS A 466 14.51 -19.48 -33.40
C LYS A 466 15.06 -20.87 -33.71
N GLN A 467 14.94 -21.28 -34.97
CA GLN A 467 15.44 -22.59 -35.42
C GLN A 467 16.95 -22.73 -35.20
N LEU A 468 17.70 -21.68 -35.50
CA LEU A 468 19.15 -21.67 -35.31
C LEU A 468 19.55 -21.73 -33.83
N ALA A 469 18.82 -21.07 -32.94
CA ALA A 469 19.07 -21.16 -31.49
C ALA A 469 18.82 -22.60 -30.98
N GLU A 470 17.70 -23.20 -31.41
CA GLU A 470 17.38 -24.62 -31.09
C GLU A 470 18.44 -25.60 -31.62
N GLU A 471 18.90 -25.45 -32.86
CA GLU A 471 19.96 -26.27 -33.45
C GLU A 471 21.29 -26.22 -32.69
N LEU A 472 21.64 -25.03 -32.16
CA LEU A 472 22.87 -24.80 -31.39
C LEU A 472 22.70 -25.07 -29.89
N GLY A 473 21.48 -25.43 -29.44
CA GLY A 473 21.15 -25.70 -28.03
C GLY A 473 21.20 -24.45 -27.15
N GLY A 474 20.76 -23.30 -27.67
CA GLY A 474 20.61 -22.05 -26.95
C GLY A 474 19.19 -21.81 -26.48
N GLU A 475 19.04 -21.02 -25.45
CA GLU A 475 17.73 -20.49 -24.99
C GLU A 475 17.33 -19.30 -25.87
N PHE A 476 16.13 -19.34 -26.45
CA PHE A 476 15.63 -18.31 -27.35
C PHE A 476 14.41 -17.61 -26.78
N VAL A 477 14.43 -16.27 -26.83
CA VAL A 477 13.28 -15.43 -26.45
C VAL A 477 13.10 -14.33 -27.50
N GLU A 478 11.87 -14.17 -27.96
CA GLU A 478 11.48 -13.01 -28.75
C GLU A 478 10.61 -12.08 -27.90
N VAL A 479 11.03 -10.82 -27.76
CA VAL A 479 10.34 -9.81 -26.94
C VAL A 479 9.87 -8.68 -27.84
N PRO A 480 8.56 -8.57 -28.08
CA PRO A 480 8.00 -7.44 -28.78
C PRO A 480 7.90 -6.22 -27.85
N LYS A 481 8.25 -5.05 -28.39
CA LYS A 481 8.09 -3.75 -27.71
C LYS A 481 8.68 -3.66 -26.30
N VAL A 482 9.88 -4.23 -26.11
CA VAL A 482 10.63 -4.07 -24.85
C VAL A 482 10.98 -2.58 -24.66
N THR A 483 10.84 -2.10 -23.43
CA THR A 483 11.24 -0.74 -23.01
C THR A 483 12.61 -0.77 -22.30
N PRO A 484 13.33 0.37 -22.20
CA PRO A 484 14.64 0.41 -21.56
C PRO A 484 14.65 -0.11 -20.11
N ASP A 485 13.62 0.18 -19.33
CA ASP A 485 13.49 -0.27 -17.93
C ASP A 485 13.26 -1.79 -17.77
N GLN A 486 12.88 -2.47 -18.84
CA GLN A 486 12.68 -3.93 -18.87
C GLN A 486 13.94 -4.71 -19.24
N LEU A 487 14.99 -4.02 -19.65
CA LEU A 487 16.25 -4.65 -20.07
C LEU A 487 17.32 -4.60 -18.97
N PRO A 488 18.13 -5.66 -18.84
CA PRO A 488 19.35 -5.59 -18.05
C PRO A 488 20.25 -4.43 -18.51
N PRO A 489 20.96 -3.75 -17.59
CA PRO A 489 21.80 -2.59 -17.94
C PRO A 489 22.84 -2.86 -19.06
N LEU A 490 23.35 -4.09 -19.14
CA LEU A 490 24.31 -4.50 -20.18
C LEU A 490 23.70 -4.54 -21.58
N LEU A 491 22.40 -4.76 -21.72
CA LEU A 491 21.72 -4.81 -23.02
C LEU A 491 21.18 -3.45 -23.48
N LEU A 492 21.11 -2.45 -22.61
CA LEU A 492 20.62 -1.12 -22.96
C LEU A 492 21.41 -0.49 -24.13
N PRO A 493 22.77 -0.41 -24.09
CA PRO A 493 23.53 0.14 -25.20
C PRO A 493 23.45 -0.71 -26.47
N VAL A 494 23.18 -2.00 -26.33
CA VAL A 494 23.01 -2.94 -27.44
C VAL A 494 21.68 -2.71 -28.16
N VAL A 495 20.59 -2.56 -27.43
CA VAL A 495 19.25 -2.45 -28.02
C VAL A 495 18.94 -1.01 -28.40
N PHE A 496 19.15 -0.06 -27.50
CA PHE A 496 18.74 1.35 -27.67
C PHE A 496 19.89 2.32 -27.92
N GLY A 497 21.13 1.90 -27.68
CA GLY A 497 22.33 2.74 -27.81
C GLY A 497 23.17 2.43 -29.05
N ASP A 498 24.40 2.94 -29.00
CA ASP A 498 25.37 2.93 -30.10
C ASP A 498 26.34 1.74 -30.06
N ALA A 499 26.05 0.72 -29.24
CA ALA A 499 26.89 -0.50 -29.26
C ALA A 499 26.95 -1.09 -30.68
N PRO A 500 28.13 -1.62 -31.10
CA PRO A 500 28.30 -2.14 -32.46
C PRO A 500 27.26 -3.20 -32.81
N LYS A 501 26.65 -3.04 -33.98
CA LYS A 501 25.66 -3.97 -34.56
C LYS A 501 25.93 -4.09 -36.05
N ALA A 502 25.86 -5.33 -36.54
CA ALA A 502 25.98 -5.61 -37.97
C ALA A 502 24.60 -5.72 -38.61
N ASP A 503 24.45 -5.20 -39.82
CA ASP A 503 23.22 -5.39 -40.59
C ASP A 503 23.01 -6.84 -40.97
N ALA A 504 21.79 -7.32 -40.76
CA ALA A 504 21.41 -8.70 -41.06
C ALA A 504 19.98 -8.73 -41.65
N PRO A 505 19.60 -9.76 -42.37
CA PRO A 505 18.22 -9.96 -42.76
C PRO A 505 17.30 -9.98 -41.52
N GLY A 506 16.31 -9.07 -41.49
CA GLY A 506 15.36 -8.95 -40.39
C GLY A 506 15.78 -8.00 -39.26
N GLY A 507 16.93 -7.28 -39.35
CA GLY A 507 17.31 -6.28 -38.36
C GLY A 507 18.82 -6.04 -38.21
N LYS A 508 19.24 -5.70 -37.02
CA LYS A 508 20.65 -5.48 -36.66
C LYS A 508 21.08 -6.49 -35.58
N VAL A 509 22.16 -7.23 -35.81
CA VAL A 509 22.71 -8.21 -34.89
C VAL A 509 23.79 -7.59 -34.04
N SER A 510 23.72 -7.76 -32.74
CA SER A 510 24.75 -7.31 -31.80
C SER A 510 26.04 -8.09 -31.93
N ASP A 511 27.14 -7.56 -31.38
CA ASP A 511 28.23 -8.40 -30.93
C ASP A 511 27.78 -9.29 -29.77
N ILE A 512 28.64 -10.28 -29.44
CA ILE A 512 28.35 -11.18 -28.33
C ILE A 512 28.45 -10.41 -27.01
N VAL A 513 27.41 -10.45 -26.21
CA VAL A 513 27.37 -9.84 -24.88
C VAL A 513 27.67 -10.93 -23.84
N LYS A 514 28.80 -10.80 -23.14
CA LYS A 514 29.12 -11.68 -22.03
C LYS A 514 28.42 -11.15 -20.75
N VAL A 515 27.40 -11.86 -20.30
CA VAL A 515 26.61 -11.49 -19.13
C VAL A 515 27.20 -12.08 -17.84
N ALA A 516 27.73 -13.32 -17.92
CA ALA A 516 28.40 -14.01 -16.83
C ALA A 516 29.49 -14.97 -17.36
N GLU A 517 30.13 -15.75 -16.49
CA GLU A 517 31.27 -16.62 -16.85
C GLU A 517 30.90 -17.69 -17.91
N LYS A 518 29.67 -18.17 -17.94
CA LYS A 518 29.15 -19.12 -18.94
C LYS A 518 27.81 -18.65 -19.48
N ASP A 519 27.73 -17.34 -19.81
CA ASP A 519 26.50 -16.74 -20.26
C ASP A 519 26.80 -15.70 -21.35
N TYR A 520 26.52 -16.10 -22.58
CA TYR A 520 26.79 -15.33 -23.79
C TYR A 520 25.49 -15.07 -24.54
N GLU A 521 25.14 -13.82 -24.68
CA GLU A 521 23.92 -13.41 -25.34
C GLU A 521 24.19 -12.73 -26.69
N VAL A 522 23.35 -13.03 -27.67
CA VAL A 522 23.29 -12.33 -28.97
C VAL A 522 21.90 -11.84 -29.22
N VAL A 523 21.80 -10.54 -29.53
CA VAL A 523 20.52 -9.87 -29.75
C VAL A 523 20.37 -9.49 -31.22
N LEU A 524 19.27 -9.90 -31.82
CA LEU A 524 18.78 -9.38 -33.10
C LEU A 524 17.78 -8.28 -32.79
N VAL A 525 18.14 -7.04 -33.04
CA VAL A 525 17.25 -5.87 -32.91
C VAL A 525 16.46 -5.73 -34.22
N LYS A 526 15.21 -6.16 -34.22
CA LYS A 526 14.35 -6.17 -35.41
C LYS A 526 13.82 -4.77 -35.74
N GLN A 527 13.43 -4.02 -34.71
CA GLN A 527 12.87 -2.68 -34.87
C GLN A 527 13.11 -1.87 -33.58
N VAL A 528 13.42 -0.59 -33.74
CA VAL A 528 13.46 0.38 -32.64
C VAL A 528 12.50 1.51 -32.98
N THR A 529 11.61 1.82 -32.05
CA THR A 529 10.77 3.02 -32.10
C THR A 529 11.33 4.00 -31.09
N PRO A 530 11.80 5.18 -31.51
CA PRO A 530 12.39 6.15 -30.59
C PRO A 530 11.35 6.69 -29.60
N ALA A 531 11.83 7.18 -28.47
CA ALA A 531 11.00 7.91 -27.52
C ALA A 531 10.31 9.11 -28.22
N LYS A 532 9.06 9.36 -27.89
CA LYS A 532 8.27 10.45 -28.47
C LYS A 532 7.68 11.31 -27.37
N VAL A 533 8.08 12.58 -27.30
CA VAL A 533 7.40 13.58 -26.47
C VAL A 533 6.03 13.85 -27.07
N LEU A 534 4.98 13.67 -26.28
CA LEU A 534 3.62 13.99 -26.72
C LEU A 534 3.46 15.53 -26.82
N PRO A 535 2.86 16.06 -27.89
CA PRO A 535 2.61 17.50 -28.03
C PRO A 535 1.75 18.04 -26.88
N PHE A 536 2.00 19.27 -26.47
CA PHE A 536 1.25 19.92 -25.39
C PHE A 536 -0.27 19.82 -25.54
N GLU A 537 -0.79 20.04 -26.77
CA GLU A 537 -2.23 20.02 -27.02
C GLU A 537 -2.86 18.64 -26.81
N GLU A 538 -2.08 17.54 -26.96
CA GLU A 538 -2.54 16.18 -26.70
C GLU A 538 -2.63 15.87 -25.20
N VAL A 539 -1.81 16.55 -24.38
CA VAL A 539 -1.66 16.28 -22.93
C VAL A 539 -2.07 17.46 -22.05
N LYS A 540 -2.67 18.50 -22.62
CA LYS A 540 -3.01 19.75 -21.92
C LYS A 540 -3.87 19.52 -20.68
N ASP A 541 -4.87 18.67 -20.74
CA ASP A 541 -5.76 18.38 -19.60
C ASP A 541 -5.00 17.66 -18.48
N GLU A 542 -4.11 16.71 -18.82
CA GLU A 542 -3.28 16.01 -17.85
C GLU A 542 -2.22 16.94 -17.25
N ALA A 543 -1.55 17.73 -18.10
CA ALA A 543 -0.59 18.74 -17.64
C ALA A 543 -1.25 19.76 -16.70
N LYS A 544 -2.47 20.20 -16.98
CA LYS A 544 -3.26 21.07 -16.11
C LYS A 544 -3.54 20.45 -14.75
N LYS A 545 -3.92 19.19 -14.74
CA LYS A 545 -4.21 18.45 -13.50
C LYS A 545 -2.96 18.29 -12.64
N LEU A 546 -1.82 17.95 -13.25
CA LEU A 546 -0.54 17.80 -12.57
C LEU A 546 0.02 19.16 -12.09
N ALA A 547 -0.02 20.19 -12.91
CA ALA A 547 0.37 21.55 -12.53
C ALA A 547 -0.46 22.10 -11.37
N LEU A 548 -1.77 21.85 -11.37
CA LEU A 548 -2.65 22.23 -10.26
C LEU A 548 -2.29 21.47 -8.97
N ALA A 549 -1.97 20.20 -9.08
CA ALA A 549 -1.55 19.39 -7.93
C ALA A 549 -0.23 19.88 -7.35
N GLU A 550 0.78 20.18 -8.20
CA GLU A 550 2.07 20.77 -7.78
C GLU A 550 1.85 22.12 -7.08
N LYS A 551 1.08 23.02 -7.68
CA LYS A 551 0.82 24.34 -7.11
C LYS A 551 0.07 24.26 -5.77
N ARG A 552 -0.89 23.36 -5.64
CA ARG A 552 -1.58 23.11 -4.36
C ARG A 552 -0.63 22.58 -3.30
N ALA A 553 0.29 21.68 -3.66
CA ALA A 553 1.29 21.16 -2.76
C ALA A 553 2.26 22.26 -2.29
N GLU A 554 2.68 23.16 -3.18
CA GLU A 554 3.52 24.31 -2.83
C GLU A 554 2.83 25.29 -1.88
N VAL A 555 1.57 25.63 -2.15
CA VAL A 555 0.76 26.50 -1.29
C VAL A 555 0.56 25.86 0.08
N ALA A 556 0.25 24.56 0.13
CA ALA A 556 0.09 23.82 1.38
C ALA A 556 1.41 23.78 2.17
N LYS A 557 2.53 23.47 1.50
CA LYS A 557 3.86 23.44 2.13
C LYS A 557 4.21 24.80 2.76
N LYS A 558 4.06 25.89 2.00
CA LYS A 558 4.32 27.24 2.51
C LYS A 558 3.45 27.55 3.73
N TRP A 559 2.18 27.27 3.66
CA TRP A 559 1.27 27.47 4.77
C TRP A 559 1.64 26.63 6.01
N ILE A 560 2.00 25.36 5.84
CA ILE A 560 2.45 24.50 6.94
C ILE A 560 3.72 25.08 7.59
N GLU A 561 4.67 25.59 6.80
CA GLU A 561 5.87 26.25 7.35
C GLU A 561 5.54 27.53 8.13
N GLU A 562 4.57 28.34 7.67
CA GLU A 562 4.07 29.50 8.40
C GLU A 562 3.43 29.08 9.74
N LEU A 563 2.64 27.98 9.76
CA LEU A 563 2.06 27.43 10.98
C LEU A 563 3.13 26.91 11.94
N LYS A 564 4.17 26.24 11.43
CA LYS A 564 5.31 25.77 12.24
C LYS A 564 6.05 26.93 12.91
N GLN A 565 6.28 28.01 12.18
CA GLN A 565 6.95 29.22 12.70
C GLN A 565 6.12 29.94 13.77
N ALA A 566 4.80 29.92 13.65
CA ALA A 566 3.88 30.57 14.59
C ALA A 566 3.61 29.74 15.85
N ALA A 567 3.87 28.44 15.83
CA ALA A 567 3.59 27.54 16.94
C ALA A 567 4.81 27.31 17.83
N LYS A 568 4.56 27.01 19.12
CA LYS A 568 5.59 26.53 20.02
C LYS A 568 5.79 25.02 19.79
N ILE A 569 6.87 24.64 19.12
CA ILE A 569 7.20 23.25 18.83
C ILE A 569 8.45 22.86 19.57
N GLU A 570 8.41 21.73 20.28
CA GLU A 570 9.54 21.06 20.86
C GLU A 570 9.59 19.64 20.27
N ASN A 571 10.65 19.29 19.55
CA ASN A 571 10.90 17.94 19.04
C ASN A 571 12.14 17.36 19.71
N ARG A 572 11.95 16.29 20.49
CA ARG A 572 12.99 15.62 21.28
C ARG A 572 13.21 14.18 20.85
N ILE A 573 12.65 13.76 19.72
CA ILE A 573 12.66 12.34 19.32
C ILE A 573 14.08 11.77 19.28
N GLU A 574 15.05 12.49 18.71
CA GLU A 574 16.44 12.02 18.62
C GLU A 574 17.06 11.85 20.00
N ALA A 575 16.85 12.80 20.93
CA ALA A 575 17.33 12.71 22.29
C ALA A 575 16.71 11.52 23.04
N VAL A 576 15.40 11.30 22.88
CA VAL A 576 14.70 10.17 23.50
C VAL A 576 15.21 8.84 22.94
N LEU A 577 15.43 8.73 21.63
CA LEU A 577 15.98 7.51 21.04
C LEU A 577 17.41 7.23 21.52
N ALA A 578 18.24 8.27 21.69
CA ALA A 578 19.57 8.12 22.27
C ALA A 578 19.53 7.68 23.74
N GLU A 579 18.55 8.16 24.55
CA GLU A 579 18.35 7.73 25.94
C GLU A 579 17.89 6.26 26.05
N LEU A 580 17.25 5.72 25.00
CA LEU A 580 16.79 4.33 24.92
C LEU A 580 17.85 3.39 24.35
N ALA A 581 18.88 3.91 23.70
CA ALA A 581 19.97 3.09 23.18
C ALA A 581 20.73 2.39 24.32
N PRO A 582 21.19 1.14 24.10
CA PRO A 582 22.03 0.44 25.07
C PRO A 582 23.25 1.30 25.40
N LYS A 583 23.53 1.47 26.68
CA LYS A 583 24.81 2.10 27.11
C LYS A 583 25.93 1.14 26.73
N GLU A 584 26.91 1.63 25.95
CA GLU A 584 28.14 0.90 25.72
C GLU A 584 28.76 0.62 27.09
N GLU A 585 28.80 -0.65 27.51
CA GLU A 585 29.62 -1.04 28.65
C GLU A 585 31.07 -0.75 28.29
N ASN A 586 31.67 0.23 28.97
CA ASN A 586 33.09 0.53 28.87
C ASN A 586 33.87 -0.74 29.26
N GLN A 587 34.24 -1.55 28.27
CA GLN A 587 35.27 -2.58 28.45
C GLN A 587 36.65 -1.90 28.59
N ASN A 588 36.81 -1.08 29.60
CA ASN A 588 38.12 -0.71 30.15
C ASN A 588 38.35 -1.47 31.44
N GLY A 589 38.38 -2.79 31.36
CA GLY A 589 38.95 -3.69 32.36
C GLY A 589 40.42 -3.89 32.04
N GLY A 590 41.29 -3.22 32.77
CA GLY A 590 42.72 -3.14 32.56
C GLY A 590 43.41 -4.49 32.31
N GLU A 591 44.11 -4.53 31.21
CA GLU A 591 45.26 -5.43 31.06
C GLU A 591 46.36 -4.98 32.03
N THR A 592 46.42 -5.64 33.17
CA THR A 592 47.64 -5.61 34.01
C THR A 592 48.69 -6.46 33.28
N ALA A 593 49.70 -5.77 32.74
CA ALA A 593 50.89 -6.41 32.22
C ALA A 593 51.53 -7.35 33.27
N PRO A 594 52.05 -8.52 32.90
CA PRO A 594 52.76 -9.37 33.81
C PRO A 594 54.15 -8.75 34.14
N GLU A 595 54.39 -8.52 35.42
CA GLU A 595 55.63 -8.12 36.00
C GLU A 595 56.74 -9.17 35.74
N ASN A 596 57.76 -8.77 35.00
CA ASN A 596 58.96 -9.55 34.76
C ASN A 596 59.77 -9.66 36.06
N THR A 597 59.74 -10.80 36.73
CA THR A 597 60.68 -11.15 37.78
C THR A 597 61.95 -11.75 37.13
N GLU A 598 63.02 -10.93 37.07
CA GLU A 598 64.38 -11.40 36.84
C GLU A 598 64.82 -12.18 38.09
N GLN A 599 65.24 -13.42 37.89
CA GLN A 599 66.02 -14.17 38.88
C GLN A 599 67.49 -13.92 38.60
N PRO A 600 68.33 -13.65 39.70
CA PRO A 600 69.75 -13.58 39.53
C PRO A 600 70.37 -14.95 39.49
N THR A 601 71.30 -15.14 38.59
CA THR A 601 72.26 -16.26 38.52
C THR A 601 73.24 -16.22 39.62
N ASN A 602 73.46 -17.35 40.26
CA ASN A 602 74.75 -17.92 40.73
C ASN A 602 74.78 -19.40 40.46
#